data_3e5431dbdf1ae6c4f861dc9a9fa5fe96
#
_entry.id   3e5431dbdf1ae6c4f861dc9a9fa5fe96
#
_cell.length_a   1.000
_cell.length_b   1.000
_cell.length_c   1.000
_cell.angle_alpha   90.00
_cell.angle_beta   90.00
_cell.angle_gamma   90.00
#
_symmetry.space_group_name_H-M   'P 1'
#
loop_
_entity.id
_entity.type
_entity.pdbx_description
1 polymer ?
#
loop_
_entity_poly.entity_id
_entity_poly.type
_entity_poly.pdbx_seq_one_letter_code
_entity_poly.pdbx_strand_id
1 'polypeptide(L)'
;MKRRQFLHSLTALPLAASSLSAATRSDSVGGSAALRMSVLPKGLGPGSTVGIICPASAATAAEVRDFKDLCTLWGINVKLGRNVSKRNGYLSAPDAERAAEFMGFIEDPSVDAVVCARGGYGVMRILPMLDFASIRQAGKIIMGFSDITALLIAVQQLSGVVTFHGPVASSTFDPFTIQSLKSVVGYAGEKPLTFTDDRLTTLRKG
;
A
#
# COMPACT_ATOMS: atom_id res chain seq x y z
N MET A 1 30.01 -11.37 38.99
CA MET A 1 29.73 -12.81 38.80
C MET A 1 30.18 -13.21 37.40
N LYS A 2 31.08 -14.18 37.29
CA LYS A 2 31.80 -14.49 36.04
C LYS A 2 30.97 -15.42 35.15
N ARG A 3 30.89 -15.10 33.87
CA ARG A 3 30.14 -15.75 32.76
C ARG A 3 30.42 -17.25 32.50
N ARG A 4 31.24 -17.90 33.34
CA ARG A 4 31.73 -19.28 33.15
C ARG A 4 31.03 -20.38 33.95
N GLN A 5 29.99 -20.07 34.75
CA GLN A 5 29.32 -21.05 35.61
C GLN A 5 27.95 -21.52 35.14
N PHE A 6 27.52 -21.18 33.90
CA PHE A 6 26.21 -21.57 33.38
C PHE A 6 26.21 -22.82 32.49
N LEU A 7 27.34 -23.51 32.33
CA LEU A 7 27.48 -24.62 31.37
C LEU A 7 27.64 -26.02 31.97
N HIS A 8 27.37 -26.23 33.25
CA HIS A 8 27.55 -27.55 33.88
C HIS A 8 26.32 -28.12 34.57
N SER A 9 25.15 -28.07 33.98
CA SER A 9 23.98 -28.82 34.45
C SER A 9 23.09 -29.29 33.31
N LEU A 10 23.65 -30.08 32.40
CA LEU A 10 22.89 -30.91 31.47
C LEU A 10 23.10 -32.37 31.89
N THR A 11 22.30 -32.82 32.86
CA THR A 11 22.15 -34.23 33.18
C THR A 11 21.30 -34.90 32.10
N ALA A 12 21.85 -36.02 31.58
CA ALA A 12 21.26 -36.84 30.56
C ALA A 12 19.88 -37.39 30.98
N LEU A 13 18.82 -37.10 30.22
CA LEU A 13 17.61 -37.89 30.22
C LEU A 13 17.67 -38.98 29.15
N PRO A 14 17.20 -40.21 29.42
CA PRO A 14 17.21 -41.27 28.43
C PRO A 14 16.19 -40.99 27.32
N LEU A 15 16.65 -41.10 26.07
CA LEU A 15 15.81 -41.08 24.87
C LEU A 15 14.94 -42.35 24.86
N ALA A 16 13.67 -42.21 25.14
CA ALA A 16 12.65 -43.17 24.74
C ALA A 16 12.40 -43.01 23.24
N ALA A 17 12.82 -43.97 22.45
CA ALA A 17 12.54 -44.03 21.03
C ALA A 17 11.05 -44.36 20.82
N SER A 18 10.23 -43.33 20.71
CA SER A 18 8.88 -43.45 20.17
C SER A 18 8.96 -43.36 18.65
N SER A 19 8.68 -44.48 17.98
CA SER A 19 8.53 -44.52 16.53
C SER A 19 7.36 -43.63 16.10
N LEU A 20 7.64 -42.37 15.80
CA LEU A 20 6.70 -41.50 15.08
C LEU A 20 6.72 -41.97 13.63
N SER A 21 5.67 -42.69 13.23
CA SER A 21 5.33 -42.92 11.83
C SER A 21 5.18 -41.55 11.15
N ALA A 22 6.15 -41.16 10.34
CA ALA A 22 6.09 -40.00 9.50
C ALA A 22 5.01 -40.26 8.43
N ALA A 23 3.77 -39.87 8.72
CA ALA A 23 2.82 -39.65 7.68
C ALA A 23 3.36 -38.48 6.83
N THR A 24 3.98 -38.82 5.71
CA THR A 24 4.30 -37.87 4.66
C THR A 24 2.99 -37.28 4.17
N ARG A 25 2.54 -36.18 4.80
CA ARG A 25 1.64 -35.27 4.11
C ARG A 25 2.46 -34.68 2.97
N SER A 26 2.24 -35.22 1.79
CA SER A 26 2.54 -34.50 0.57
C SER A 26 1.56 -33.31 0.50
N ASP A 27 1.85 -32.26 1.26
CA ASP A 27 1.31 -30.95 0.95
C ASP A 27 1.90 -30.61 -0.42
N SER A 28 1.16 -31.00 -1.45
CA SER A 28 1.32 -30.46 -2.79
C SER A 28 1.02 -28.95 -2.69
N VAL A 29 2.05 -28.18 -2.34
CA VAL A 29 2.10 -26.74 -2.65
C VAL A 29 2.22 -26.61 -4.17
N GLY A 30 1.27 -27.20 -4.87
CA GLY A 30 1.05 -27.18 -6.30
C GLY A 30 -0.22 -26.41 -6.62
N GLY A 31 -0.51 -25.37 -5.86
CA GLY A 31 -1.36 -24.30 -6.36
C GLY A 31 -0.54 -23.57 -7.41
N SER A 32 -0.68 -23.97 -8.67
CA SER A 32 -0.46 -23.09 -9.80
C SER A 32 -1.15 -21.79 -9.43
N ALA A 33 -0.38 -20.78 -9.00
CA ALA A 33 -0.84 -19.41 -8.98
C ALA A 33 -1.10 -19.09 -10.46
N ALA A 34 -2.29 -19.45 -10.93
CA ALA A 34 -2.79 -18.97 -12.20
C ALA A 34 -2.49 -17.47 -12.16
N LEU A 35 -1.62 -17.01 -13.06
CA LEU A 35 -1.25 -15.61 -13.18
C LEU A 35 -2.57 -14.84 -13.26
N ARG A 36 -3.04 -14.32 -12.13
CA ARG A 36 -4.27 -13.54 -12.10
C ARG A 36 -3.99 -12.35 -12.98
N MET A 37 -4.73 -12.22 -14.09
CA MET A 37 -4.57 -11.05 -14.95
C MET A 37 -4.63 -9.80 -14.07
N SER A 38 -3.60 -8.97 -14.16
CA SER A 38 -3.53 -7.73 -13.41
C SER A 38 -4.68 -6.81 -13.83
N VAL A 39 -5.30 -6.17 -12.85
CA VAL A 39 -6.29 -5.12 -13.07
C VAL A 39 -5.53 -3.80 -13.12
N LEU A 40 -5.50 -3.19 -14.29
CA LEU A 40 -4.95 -1.84 -14.45
C LEU A 40 -6.05 -0.83 -14.15
N PRO A 41 -5.88 0.03 -13.13
CA PRO A 41 -6.84 1.08 -12.82
C PRO A 41 -7.01 2.06 -13.99
N LYS A 42 -8.21 2.64 -14.08
CA LYS A 42 -8.46 3.73 -15.03
C LYS A 42 -7.64 4.97 -14.65
N GLY A 43 -7.07 5.65 -15.66
CA GLY A 43 -6.37 6.93 -15.45
C GLY A 43 -7.30 8.03 -14.96
N LEU A 44 -6.72 9.04 -14.32
CA LEU A 44 -7.42 10.22 -13.83
C LEU A 44 -7.59 11.27 -14.93
N GLY A 45 -8.54 12.19 -14.72
CA GLY A 45 -8.77 13.34 -15.58
C GLY A 45 -9.61 14.40 -14.89
N PRO A 46 -9.88 15.53 -15.56
CA PRO A 46 -10.80 16.53 -15.03
C PRO A 46 -12.15 15.90 -14.69
N GLY A 47 -12.68 16.23 -13.51
CA GLY A 47 -13.92 15.67 -12.98
C GLY A 47 -13.73 14.39 -12.15
N SER A 48 -12.58 13.71 -12.22
CA SER A 48 -12.26 12.59 -11.32
C SER A 48 -12.27 13.01 -9.85
N THR A 49 -12.49 12.07 -8.96
CA THR A 49 -12.46 12.31 -7.50
C THR A 49 -11.36 11.49 -6.85
N VAL A 50 -10.48 12.15 -6.13
CA VAL A 50 -9.43 11.53 -5.32
C VAL A 50 -9.83 11.55 -3.85
N GLY A 51 -9.87 10.37 -3.23
CA GLY A 51 -10.00 10.21 -1.80
C GLY A 51 -8.66 10.33 -1.10
N ILE A 52 -8.56 11.15 -0.06
CA ILE A 52 -7.36 11.24 0.79
C ILE A 52 -7.69 10.61 2.14
N ILE A 53 -6.94 9.59 2.53
CA ILE A 53 -7.15 8.83 3.78
C ILE A 53 -5.85 8.68 4.57
N CYS A 54 -5.98 8.32 5.85
CA CYS A 54 -4.86 8.04 6.75
C CYS A 54 -4.90 6.58 7.25
N PRO A 55 -4.44 5.59 6.47
CA PRO A 55 -4.46 4.19 6.92
C PRO A 55 -3.34 3.86 7.93
N ALA A 56 -2.42 4.76 8.16
CA ALA A 56 -1.29 4.66 9.07
C ALA A 56 -1.30 5.80 10.10
N SER A 57 -0.31 6.68 10.08
CA SER A 57 -0.24 7.84 10.97
C SER A 57 -1.20 8.95 10.53
N ALA A 58 -1.58 9.78 11.50
CA ALA A 58 -2.38 10.97 11.26
C ALA A 58 -1.62 11.97 10.37
N ALA A 59 -2.34 12.70 9.56
CA ALA A 59 -1.90 13.93 8.91
C ALA A 59 -2.79 15.10 9.37
N THR A 60 -2.35 16.31 9.14
CA THR A 60 -3.15 17.51 9.35
C THR A 60 -3.74 18.01 8.03
N ALA A 61 -4.80 18.80 8.10
CA ALA A 61 -5.34 19.47 6.92
C ALA A 61 -4.32 20.38 6.24
N ALA A 62 -3.38 20.95 7.01
CA ALA A 62 -2.29 21.76 6.48
C ALA A 62 -1.28 20.92 5.66
N GLU A 63 -0.93 19.73 6.15
CA GLU A 63 0.02 18.84 5.48
C GLU A 63 -0.49 18.34 4.11
N VAL A 64 -1.79 18.23 3.91
CA VAL A 64 -2.39 17.76 2.64
C VAL A 64 -2.85 18.90 1.73
N ARG A 65 -2.61 20.16 2.11
CA ARG A 65 -3.08 21.33 1.37
C ARG A 65 -2.52 21.40 -0.04
N ASP A 66 -1.20 21.29 -0.18
CA ASP A 66 -0.52 21.43 -1.46
C ASP A 66 -1.02 20.40 -2.48
N PHE A 67 -1.28 19.17 -2.04
CA PHE A 67 -1.86 18.15 -2.89
C PHE A 67 -3.32 18.46 -3.29
N LYS A 68 -4.11 19.01 -2.38
CA LYS A 68 -5.47 19.45 -2.68
C LYS A 68 -5.48 20.58 -3.71
N ASP A 69 -4.59 21.56 -3.55
CA ASP A 69 -4.46 22.67 -4.46
C ASP A 69 -4.02 22.20 -5.85
N LEU A 70 -3.09 21.23 -5.90
CA LEU A 70 -2.68 20.58 -7.14
C LEU A 70 -3.85 19.83 -7.81
N CYS A 71 -4.65 19.08 -7.06
CA CYS A 71 -5.85 18.43 -7.57
C CYS A 71 -6.83 19.46 -8.15
N THR A 72 -7.05 20.57 -7.45
CA THR A 72 -7.92 21.67 -7.92
C THR A 72 -7.43 22.25 -9.24
N LEU A 73 -6.12 22.49 -9.39
CA LEU A 73 -5.52 22.96 -10.64
C LEU A 73 -5.70 21.96 -11.80
N TRP A 74 -5.84 20.69 -11.50
CA TRP A 74 -6.08 19.62 -12.48
C TRP A 74 -7.57 19.38 -12.73
N GLY A 75 -8.47 20.12 -12.10
CA GLY A 75 -9.90 19.89 -12.18
C GLY A 75 -10.36 18.59 -11.51
N ILE A 76 -9.56 18.08 -10.57
CA ILE A 76 -9.85 16.86 -9.80
C ILE A 76 -10.51 17.24 -8.48
N ASN A 77 -11.62 16.59 -8.17
CA ASN A 77 -12.31 16.72 -6.89
C ASN A 77 -11.55 15.97 -5.78
N VAL A 78 -11.59 16.52 -4.56
CA VAL A 78 -10.96 15.88 -3.39
C VAL A 78 -11.98 15.57 -2.32
N LYS A 79 -12.02 14.31 -1.89
CA LYS A 79 -12.81 13.83 -0.76
C LYS A 79 -11.86 13.46 0.38
N LEU A 80 -11.99 14.13 1.53
CA LEU A 80 -11.16 13.82 2.71
C LEU A 80 -11.80 12.72 3.54
N GLY A 81 -10.99 11.76 3.97
CA GLY A 81 -11.37 10.78 4.98
C GLY A 81 -11.60 11.44 6.34
N ARG A 82 -12.49 10.86 7.14
CA ARG A 82 -12.81 11.36 8.48
C ARG A 82 -11.66 11.23 9.47
N ASN A 83 -10.72 10.33 9.17
CA ASN A 83 -9.53 10.09 10.01
C ASN A 83 -8.34 11.00 9.65
N VAL A 84 -8.43 11.75 8.54
CA VAL A 84 -7.51 12.85 8.28
C VAL A 84 -7.71 13.91 9.37
N SER A 85 -6.66 14.29 10.05
CA SER A 85 -6.66 15.19 11.23
C SER A 85 -7.10 14.58 12.56
N LYS A 86 -7.58 13.33 12.59
CA LYS A 86 -7.75 12.60 13.86
C LYS A 86 -6.40 12.06 14.35
N ARG A 87 -6.31 11.84 15.65
CA ARG A 87 -5.10 11.30 16.29
C ARG A 87 -5.46 10.29 17.39
N ASN A 88 -4.89 9.10 17.28
CA ASN A 88 -4.94 8.05 18.30
C ASN A 88 -3.51 7.59 18.61
N GLY A 89 -2.85 8.28 19.54
CA GLY A 89 -1.41 8.17 19.72
C GLY A 89 -0.67 8.67 18.48
N TYR A 90 0.13 7.83 17.86
CA TYR A 90 0.78 8.12 16.57
C TYR A 90 -0.03 7.65 15.35
N LEU A 91 -1.10 6.89 15.55
CA LEU A 91 -2.02 6.48 14.49
C LEU A 91 -3.08 7.55 14.25
N SER A 92 -3.73 7.48 13.09
CA SER A 92 -4.86 8.36 12.77
C SER A 92 -6.12 7.98 13.57
N ALA A 93 -6.38 6.67 13.74
CA ALA A 93 -7.54 6.12 14.40
C ALA A 93 -7.28 4.67 14.85
N PRO A 94 -8.18 4.03 15.61
CA PRO A 94 -8.16 2.58 15.85
C PRO A 94 -8.14 1.78 14.54
N ASP A 95 -7.59 0.57 14.57
CA ASP A 95 -7.38 -0.28 13.39
C ASP A 95 -8.67 -0.50 12.60
N ALA A 96 -9.76 -0.83 13.29
CA ALA A 96 -11.06 -1.07 12.66
C ALA A 96 -11.60 0.17 11.92
N GLU A 97 -11.41 1.38 12.50
CA GLU A 97 -11.85 2.61 11.84
C GLU A 97 -11.00 2.94 10.61
N ARG A 98 -9.67 2.68 10.66
CA ARG A 98 -8.77 2.90 9.53
C ARG A 98 -9.07 1.94 8.38
N ALA A 99 -9.31 0.66 8.71
CA ALA A 99 -9.72 -0.35 7.74
C ALA A 99 -11.09 -0.02 7.11
N ALA A 100 -12.08 0.32 7.92
CA ALA A 100 -13.41 0.68 7.46
C ALA A 100 -13.40 1.95 6.59
N GLU A 101 -12.57 2.94 6.92
CA GLU A 101 -12.43 4.13 6.07
C GLU A 101 -11.80 3.78 4.71
N PHE A 102 -10.73 2.99 4.70
CA PHE A 102 -10.11 2.53 3.46
C PHE A 102 -11.14 1.79 2.58
N MET A 103 -11.83 0.80 3.14
CA MET A 103 -12.83 0.03 2.40
C MET A 103 -13.98 0.91 1.93
N GLY A 104 -14.45 1.84 2.76
CA GLY A 104 -15.49 2.79 2.35
C GLY A 104 -15.11 3.66 1.16
N PHE A 105 -13.83 4.05 1.02
CA PHE A 105 -13.34 4.77 -0.17
C PHE A 105 -13.16 3.86 -1.38
N ILE A 106 -12.81 2.60 -1.17
CA ILE A 106 -12.72 1.59 -2.23
C ILE A 106 -14.12 1.32 -2.82
N GLU A 107 -15.13 1.18 -1.97
CA GLU A 107 -16.49 0.83 -2.36
C GLU A 107 -17.32 2.03 -2.87
N ASP A 108 -16.90 3.25 -2.58
CA ASP A 108 -17.61 4.45 -2.99
C ASP A 108 -17.49 4.68 -4.51
N PRO A 109 -18.58 4.54 -5.28
CA PRO A 109 -18.52 4.69 -6.74
C PRO A 109 -18.17 6.12 -7.21
N SER A 110 -18.26 7.11 -6.33
CA SER A 110 -17.89 8.49 -6.64
C SER A 110 -16.40 8.77 -6.53
N VAL A 111 -15.59 7.80 -6.04
CA VAL A 111 -14.14 7.92 -5.85
C VAL A 111 -13.41 7.13 -6.93
N ASP A 112 -12.50 7.75 -7.66
CA ASP A 112 -11.71 7.13 -8.73
C ASP A 112 -10.33 6.66 -8.24
N ALA A 113 -9.77 7.34 -7.24
CA ALA A 113 -8.46 7.02 -6.69
C ALA A 113 -8.42 7.22 -5.18
N VAL A 114 -7.57 6.45 -4.50
CA VAL A 114 -7.27 6.58 -3.08
C VAL A 114 -5.80 6.92 -2.91
N VAL A 115 -5.52 8.10 -2.38
CA VAL A 115 -4.17 8.57 -2.06
C VAL A 115 -4.01 8.62 -0.55
N CYS A 116 -2.97 7.94 -0.04
CA CYS A 116 -2.69 7.99 1.39
C CYS A 116 -2.13 9.36 1.77
N ALA A 117 -2.64 9.94 2.85
CA ALA A 117 -2.18 11.25 3.30
C ALA A 117 -0.74 11.19 3.80
N ARG A 118 -0.38 10.11 4.49
CA ARG A 118 0.94 9.93 5.12
C ARG A 118 1.24 8.44 5.33
N GLY A 119 2.54 8.10 5.35
CA GLY A 119 3.03 6.83 5.87
C GLY A 119 3.07 6.81 7.41
N GLY A 120 4.10 6.22 7.97
CA GLY A 120 4.32 6.15 9.42
C GLY A 120 4.37 4.71 9.91
N TYR A 121 3.34 4.25 10.59
CA TYR A 121 3.24 2.88 11.12
C TYR A 121 1.78 2.43 11.21
N GLY A 122 1.55 1.12 11.12
CA GLY A 122 0.28 0.51 11.48
C GLY A 122 -0.55 -0.03 10.33
N VAL A 123 -0.10 0.11 9.08
CA VAL A 123 -0.78 -0.46 7.90
C VAL A 123 -0.91 -1.97 8.01
N MET A 124 0.17 -2.67 8.40
CA MET A 124 0.13 -4.14 8.53
C MET A 124 -0.97 -4.64 9.48
N ARG A 125 -1.38 -3.84 10.45
CA ARG A 125 -2.41 -4.20 11.43
C ARG A 125 -3.81 -4.24 10.82
N ILE A 126 -4.05 -3.48 9.75
CA ILE A 126 -5.36 -3.42 9.08
C ILE A 126 -5.47 -4.40 7.92
N LEU A 127 -4.36 -4.94 7.38
CA LEU A 127 -4.39 -5.85 6.22
C LEU A 127 -5.34 -7.04 6.40
N PRO A 128 -5.40 -7.71 7.56
CA PRO A 128 -6.33 -8.83 7.77
C PRO A 128 -7.82 -8.43 7.78
N MET A 129 -8.12 -7.14 7.84
CA MET A 129 -9.48 -6.59 7.90
C MET A 129 -10.00 -6.13 6.53
N LEU A 130 -9.17 -6.24 5.48
CA LEU A 130 -9.50 -5.74 4.15
C LEU A 130 -10.13 -6.84 3.28
N ASP A 131 -11.15 -6.48 2.51
CA ASP A 131 -11.72 -7.35 1.48
C ASP A 131 -11.04 -7.14 0.14
N PHE A 132 -10.11 -8.02 -0.18
CA PHE A 132 -9.35 -7.97 -1.43
C PHE A 132 -10.18 -8.31 -2.68
N ALA A 133 -11.33 -8.97 -2.52
CA ALA A 133 -12.24 -9.21 -3.62
C ALA A 133 -12.96 -7.91 -4.03
N SER A 134 -13.46 -7.15 -3.07
CA SER A 134 -14.03 -5.81 -3.31
C SER A 134 -13.00 -4.84 -3.87
N ILE A 135 -11.74 -4.88 -3.38
CA ILE A 135 -10.65 -4.07 -3.93
C ILE A 135 -10.42 -4.41 -5.41
N ARG A 136 -10.41 -5.71 -5.77
CA ARG A 136 -10.28 -6.14 -7.16
C ARG A 136 -11.43 -5.63 -8.03
N GLN A 137 -12.65 -5.75 -7.54
CA GLN A 137 -13.85 -5.32 -8.27
C GLN A 137 -13.83 -3.81 -8.52
N ALA A 138 -13.43 -3.03 -7.52
CA ALA A 138 -13.34 -1.57 -7.64
C ALA A 138 -12.26 -1.12 -8.62
N GLY A 139 -11.12 -1.80 -8.69
CA GLY A 139 -10.03 -1.55 -9.64
C GLY A 139 -9.52 -0.12 -9.64
N LYS A 140 -9.48 0.55 -8.48
CA LYS A 140 -9.10 1.96 -8.33
C LYS A 140 -7.60 2.14 -8.20
N ILE A 141 -7.12 3.34 -8.53
CA ILE A 141 -5.76 3.78 -8.21
C ILE A 141 -5.62 3.81 -6.68
N ILE A 142 -4.57 3.17 -6.16
CA ILE A 142 -4.17 3.22 -4.75
C ILE A 142 -2.70 3.64 -4.71
N MET A 143 -2.41 4.77 -4.05
CA MET A 143 -1.08 5.38 -4.10
C MET A 143 -0.56 5.78 -2.72
N GLY A 144 0.75 5.61 -2.53
CA GLY A 144 1.49 6.05 -1.35
C GLY A 144 2.88 5.44 -1.30
N PHE A 145 3.62 5.66 -0.22
CA PHE A 145 4.95 5.09 0.02
C PHE A 145 5.24 4.90 1.52
N SER A 146 6.43 4.47 1.88
CA SER A 146 6.84 4.19 3.26
C SER A 146 6.03 3.03 3.86
N ASP A 147 5.41 3.17 5.02
CA ASP A 147 4.55 2.14 5.63
C ASP A 147 3.41 1.69 4.71
N ILE A 148 2.94 2.58 3.83
CA ILE A 148 1.89 2.28 2.85
C ILE A 148 2.34 1.19 1.86
N THR A 149 3.63 1.00 1.66
CA THR A 149 4.16 -0.05 0.78
C THR A 149 3.62 -1.44 1.14
N ALA A 150 3.40 -1.71 2.44
CA ALA A 150 2.79 -2.98 2.88
C ALA A 150 1.36 -3.15 2.34
N LEU A 151 0.56 -2.06 2.30
CA LEU A 151 -0.77 -2.06 1.69
C LEU A 151 -0.69 -2.29 0.18
N LEU A 152 0.21 -1.56 -0.51
CA LEU A 152 0.36 -1.66 -1.95
C LEU A 152 0.71 -3.08 -2.39
N ILE A 153 1.68 -3.71 -1.70
CA ILE A 153 2.10 -5.09 -1.97
C ILE A 153 0.95 -6.06 -1.68
N ALA A 154 0.26 -5.93 -0.54
CA ALA A 154 -0.85 -6.81 -0.19
C ALA A 154 -1.99 -6.71 -1.22
N VAL A 155 -2.37 -5.50 -1.62
CA VAL A 155 -3.39 -5.27 -2.66
C VAL A 155 -2.99 -5.92 -3.96
N GLN A 156 -1.76 -5.68 -4.45
CA GLN A 156 -1.30 -6.27 -5.70
C GLN A 156 -1.30 -7.80 -5.63
N GLN A 157 -0.77 -8.39 -4.57
CA GLN A 157 -0.62 -9.85 -4.43
C GLN A 157 -1.97 -10.55 -4.25
N LEU A 158 -2.89 -9.97 -3.46
CA LEU A 158 -4.12 -10.64 -3.06
C LEU A 158 -5.32 -10.27 -3.95
N SER A 159 -5.34 -9.06 -4.54
CA SER A 159 -6.39 -8.64 -5.46
C SER A 159 -5.97 -8.62 -6.92
N GLY A 160 -4.68 -8.50 -7.22
CA GLY A 160 -4.17 -8.34 -8.58
C GLY A 160 -4.31 -6.92 -9.14
N VAL A 161 -4.77 -5.95 -8.35
CA VAL A 161 -4.85 -4.55 -8.78
C VAL A 161 -3.46 -3.94 -8.79
N VAL A 162 -3.11 -3.27 -9.88
CA VAL A 162 -1.84 -2.51 -9.98
C VAL A 162 -1.92 -1.31 -9.04
N THR A 163 -0.90 -1.18 -8.19
CA THR A 163 -0.80 -0.11 -7.20
C THR A 163 0.38 0.80 -7.51
N PHE A 164 0.38 1.99 -6.94
CA PHE A 164 1.34 3.03 -7.28
C PHE A 164 2.20 3.40 -6.07
N HIS A 165 3.46 3.02 -6.09
CA HIS A 165 4.45 3.50 -5.12
C HIS A 165 4.88 4.91 -5.54
N GLY A 166 4.26 5.91 -4.93
CA GLY A 166 4.38 7.32 -5.31
C GLY A 166 4.13 8.25 -4.13
N PRO A 167 4.13 9.56 -4.36
CA PRO A 167 3.99 10.55 -3.29
C PRO A 167 2.68 10.36 -2.51
N VAL A 168 2.76 10.54 -1.18
CA VAL A 168 1.59 10.73 -0.32
C VAL A 168 1.12 12.17 -0.39
N ALA A 169 -0.11 12.45 0.05
CA ALA A 169 -0.65 13.81 -0.04
C ALA A 169 0.10 14.86 0.79
N SER A 170 0.90 14.45 1.78
CA SER A 170 1.79 15.33 2.54
C SER A 170 3.21 15.47 1.97
N SER A 171 3.45 14.99 0.75
CA SER A 171 4.74 15.15 0.07
C SER A 171 4.91 16.56 -0.49
N THR A 172 6.16 16.92 -0.80
CA THR A 172 6.45 18.12 -1.59
C THR A 172 6.27 17.81 -3.08
N PHE A 173 5.64 18.73 -3.79
CA PHE A 173 5.31 18.59 -5.21
C PHE A 173 6.11 19.61 -6.04
N ASP A 174 7.33 19.27 -6.38
CA ASP A 174 8.12 20.03 -7.34
C ASP A 174 7.68 19.77 -8.79
N PRO A 175 8.11 20.56 -9.79
CA PRO A 175 7.69 20.40 -11.19
C PRO A 175 7.96 19.00 -11.75
N PHE A 176 9.06 18.36 -11.38
CA PHE A 176 9.39 17.00 -11.84
C PHE A 176 8.43 15.96 -11.24
N THR A 177 8.17 16.07 -9.94
CA THR A 177 7.21 15.19 -9.23
C THR A 177 5.82 15.33 -9.84
N ILE A 178 5.37 16.56 -10.12
CA ILE A 178 4.08 16.86 -10.75
C ILE A 178 3.98 16.21 -12.14
N GLN A 179 4.98 16.41 -12.98
CA GLN A 179 5.01 15.82 -14.33
C GLN A 179 5.02 14.29 -14.28
N SER A 180 5.84 13.72 -13.41
CA SER A 180 5.93 12.26 -13.21
C SER A 180 4.61 11.70 -12.73
N LEU A 181 3.95 12.35 -11.77
CA LEU A 181 2.68 11.93 -11.24
C LEU A 181 1.59 11.91 -12.31
N LYS A 182 1.46 12.98 -13.12
CA LYS A 182 0.52 13.04 -14.24
C LYS A 182 0.69 11.87 -15.20
N SER A 183 1.94 11.62 -15.58
CA SER A 183 2.31 10.55 -16.49
C SER A 183 1.93 9.16 -15.93
N VAL A 184 2.27 8.91 -14.65
CA VAL A 184 2.07 7.59 -14.02
C VAL A 184 0.58 7.29 -13.77
N VAL A 185 -0.21 8.28 -13.34
CA VAL A 185 -1.66 8.09 -13.13
C VAL A 185 -2.47 8.22 -14.42
N GLY A 186 -1.81 8.38 -15.57
CA GLY A 186 -2.46 8.50 -16.88
C GLY A 186 -3.39 9.71 -16.97
N TYR A 187 -3.02 10.85 -16.34
CA TYR A 187 -3.85 12.05 -16.30
C TYR A 187 -4.16 12.55 -17.72
N ALA A 188 -5.43 12.61 -18.06
CA ALA A 188 -5.90 13.08 -19.37
C ALA A 188 -5.22 12.42 -20.59
N GLY A 189 -4.73 11.19 -20.45
CA GLY A 189 -4.03 10.45 -21.51
C GLY A 189 -2.55 10.79 -21.65
N GLU A 190 -1.95 11.44 -20.67
CA GLU A 190 -0.50 11.67 -20.59
C GLU A 190 0.27 10.35 -20.77
N LYS A 191 1.31 10.40 -21.59
CA LYS A 191 2.17 9.24 -21.82
C LYS A 191 3.21 9.08 -20.71
N PRO A 192 3.65 7.85 -20.40
CA PRO A 192 4.74 7.63 -19.49
C PRO A 192 5.99 8.43 -19.86
N LEU A 193 6.66 9.00 -18.87
CA LEU A 193 7.93 9.68 -19.08
C LEU A 193 8.97 8.66 -19.55
N THR A 194 9.70 9.03 -20.59
CA THR A 194 10.89 8.31 -21.02
C THR A 194 12.11 9.03 -20.49
N PHE A 195 12.92 8.36 -19.69
CA PHE A 195 14.18 8.89 -19.21
C PHE A 195 15.28 8.47 -20.17
N THR A 196 15.93 9.44 -20.79
CA THR A 196 17.19 9.25 -21.54
C THR A 196 18.28 10.01 -20.79
N ASP A 197 19.27 9.28 -20.30
CA ASP A 197 20.43 9.87 -19.64
C ASP A 197 21.65 9.07 -20.11
N ASP A 198 22.63 9.76 -20.71
CA ASP A 198 23.84 9.15 -21.25
C ASP A 198 24.70 8.45 -20.17
N ARG A 199 24.44 8.75 -18.90
CA ARG A 199 25.07 8.08 -17.75
C ARG A 199 24.41 6.74 -17.39
N LEU A 200 23.23 6.43 -17.96
CA LEU A 200 22.54 5.18 -17.72
C LEU A 200 23.09 4.08 -18.62
N THR A 201 23.52 2.99 -18.02
CA THR A 201 23.95 1.79 -18.74
C THR A 201 22.91 0.71 -18.59
N THR A 202 22.43 0.18 -19.72
CA THR A 202 21.53 -0.98 -19.70
C THR A 202 22.32 -2.21 -19.28
N LEU A 203 22.01 -2.74 -18.09
CA LEU A 203 22.66 -3.95 -17.55
C LEU A 203 22.05 -5.22 -18.18
N ARG A 204 20.75 -5.18 -18.52
CA ARG A 204 20.03 -6.28 -19.17
C ARG A 204 18.85 -5.71 -19.96
N LYS A 205 18.69 -6.16 -21.20
CA LYS A 205 17.46 -5.88 -21.94
C LYS A 205 16.31 -6.69 -21.35
N GLY A 206 15.20 -6.04 -21.05
CA GLY A 206 13.98 -6.69 -20.59
C GLY A 206 13.27 -7.48 -21.72
#